data_bd1660043c1a50dc14ef97ccd760018e
#
_entry.id   bd1660043c1a50dc14ef97ccd760018e
#
_cell.length_a   1.000
_cell.length_b   1.000
_cell.length_c   1.000
_cell.angle_alpha   90.00
_cell.angle_beta   90.00
_cell.angle_gamma   90.00
#
_symmetry.space_group_name_H-M   'P 1'
#
loop_
_entity.id
_entity.type
_entity.pdbx_description
1 polymer ?
#
loop_
_entity_poly.entity_id
_entity_poly.type
_entity_poly.pdbx_seq_one_letter_code
_entity_poly.pdbx_strand_id
1 'polypeptide(L)'
;MSRYPYTQVIVDAKGTDGGNSKASLNGADIILASGGSGAKYKRTRTHVNWHSSTESEEKQVGRGGTPNGIDGTYSVSGTKGYDIRPEVTIGAYGSGGGCSNTNTVVYPVSGGSGGINIVTIPVTEGDKLQITVGGAGAGGGIGLAGNAGAVALWYYKLEN
;
A
#
# COMPACT_ATOMS: atom_id res chain seq x y z
N MET A 1 5.37 -8.13 46.02
CA MET A 1 4.39 -7.61 45.01
C MET A 1 4.47 -8.50 43.78
N SER A 2 3.37 -9.11 43.40
CA SER A 2 3.29 -9.93 42.18
C SER A 2 3.45 -9.04 40.94
N ARG A 3 4.39 -9.36 40.05
CA ARG A 3 4.57 -8.64 38.78
C ARG A 3 3.61 -9.13 37.67
N TYR A 4 2.71 -10.02 38.00
CA TYR A 4 1.80 -10.64 37.04
C TYR A 4 0.34 -10.27 37.34
N PRO A 5 -0.52 -10.22 36.30
CA PRO A 5 -0.20 -10.36 34.88
C PRO A 5 0.45 -9.10 34.30
N TYR A 6 1.27 -9.27 33.25
CA TYR A 6 1.77 -8.15 32.44
C TYR A 6 1.82 -8.53 30.96
N THR A 7 1.65 -7.56 30.09
CA THR A 7 1.69 -7.74 28.63
C THR A 7 2.94 -7.11 28.06
N GLN A 8 3.60 -7.83 27.17
CA GLN A 8 4.77 -7.40 26.43
C GLN A 8 4.45 -7.37 24.94
N VAL A 9 4.80 -6.29 24.25
CA VAL A 9 4.78 -6.24 22.79
C VAL A 9 6.03 -6.95 22.26
N ILE A 10 5.82 -8.01 21.50
CA ILE A 10 6.92 -8.79 20.89
C ILE A 10 7.28 -8.20 19.52
N VAL A 11 6.26 -7.85 18.73
CA VAL A 11 6.42 -7.25 17.41
C VAL A 11 5.33 -6.20 17.24
N ASP A 12 5.71 -5.07 16.69
CA ASP A 12 4.78 -4.04 16.20
C ASP A 12 5.37 -3.51 14.88
N ALA A 13 4.88 -4.04 13.78
CA ALA A 13 5.35 -3.71 12.44
C ALA A 13 4.23 -3.04 11.64
N LYS A 14 4.54 -1.93 11.00
CA LYS A 14 3.61 -1.16 10.19
C LYS A 14 4.28 -0.75 8.88
N GLY A 15 3.69 -1.14 7.76
CA GLY A 15 3.99 -0.58 6.46
C GLY A 15 3.38 0.82 6.33
N THR A 16 3.94 1.65 5.48
CA THR A 16 3.38 2.96 5.16
C THR A 16 2.53 2.92 3.90
N ASP A 17 1.68 3.91 3.75
CA ASP A 17 0.84 4.05 2.59
C ASP A 17 1.67 4.44 1.36
N GLY A 18 1.22 4.05 0.17
CA GLY A 18 1.70 4.58 -1.10
C GLY A 18 1.23 6.01 -1.31
N GLY A 19 1.99 6.78 -2.08
CA GLY A 19 1.63 8.15 -2.42
C GLY A 19 0.56 8.24 -3.49
N ASN A 20 -0.15 9.37 -3.56
CA ASN A 20 -1.14 9.64 -4.59
C ASN A 20 -0.47 10.05 -5.91
N SER A 21 -1.02 9.57 -7.03
CA SER A 21 -0.66 10.05 -8.37
C SER A 21 -1.76 10.93 -8.91
N LYS A 22 -1.41 12.03 -9.55
CA LYS A 22 -2.39 12.97 -10.13
C LYS A 22 -1.88 13.65 -11.38
N ALA A 23 -2.80 14.15 -12.17
CA ALA A 23 -2.51 15.08 -13.24
C ALA A 23 -3.40 16.33 -13.12
N SER A 24 -2.84 17.47 -13.47
CA SER A 24 -3.53 18.76 -13.50
C SER A 24 -3.35 19.39 -14.89
N LEU A 25 -4.40 20.00 -15.43
CA LEU A 25 -4.36 20.75 -16.66
C LEU A 25 -4.53 22.25 -16.35
N ASN A 26 -3.58 23.06 -16.77
CA ASN A 26 -3.58 24.51 -16.52
C ASN A 26 -3.80 24.88 -15.03
N GLY A 27 -3.28 24.04 -14.12
CA GLY A 27 -3.38 24.22 -12.68
C GLY A 27 -4.64 23.63 -12.04
N ALA A 28 -5.59 23.11 -12.81
CA ALA A 28 -6.76 22.40 -12.28
C ALA A 28 -6.55 20.88 -12.26
N ASP A 29 -6.79 20.24 -11.12
CA ASP A 29 -6.69 18.78 -11.03
C ASP A 29 -7.76 18.11 -11.87
N ILE A 30 -7.34 17.23 -12.78
CA ILE A 30 -8.24 16.53 -13.74
C ILE A 30 -8.38 15.05 -13.40
N ILE A 31 -7.40 14.48 -12.72
CA ILE A 31 -7.39 13.05 -12.34
C ILE A 31 -6.57 12.84 -11.07
N LEU A 32 -7.06 11.99 -10.21
CA LEU A 32 -6.40 11.56 -8.99
C LEU A 32 -6.58 10.05 -8.83
N ALA A 33 -5.49 9.36 -8.47
CA ALA A 33 -5.52 7.99 -7.99
C ALA A 33 -4.74 7.93 -6.67
N SER A 34 -5.39 7.51 -5.59
CA SER A 34 -4.71 7.40 -4.31
C SER A 34 -3.85 6.14 -4.23
N GLY A 35 -2.78 6.21 -3.47
CA GLY A 35 -2.01 5.03 -3.12
C GLY A 35 -2.79 4.05 -2.25
N GLY A 36 -2.37 2.79 -2.22
CA GLY A 36 -2.88 1.80 -1.29
C GLY A 36 -2.30 1.99 0.11
N SER A 37 -3.03 1.60 1.14
CA SER A 37 -2.52 1.70 2.50
C SER A 37 -1.55 0.57 2.87
N GLY A 38 -0.64 0.86 3.77
CA GLY A 38 0.27 -0.12 4.34
C GLY A 38 -0.45 -1.11 5.26
N ALA A 39 0.13 -2.29 5.39
CA ALA A 39 -0.36 -3.33 6.29
C ALA A 39 0.13 -3.10 7.73
N LYS A 40 -0.49 -3.79 8.68
CA LYS A 40 -0.07 -3.79 10.09
C LYS A 40 -0.01 -5.21 10.64
N TYR A 41 1.01 -5.48 11.45
CA TYR A 41 1.14 -6.71 12.20
C TYR A 41 1.64 -6.42 13.61
N LYS A 42 0.90 -6.92 14.60
CA LYS A 42 1.28 -6.78 15.99
C LYS A 42 1.16 -8.12 16.69
N ARG A 43 2.16 -8.47 17.47
CA ARG A 43 2.16 -9.66 18.32
C ARG A 43 2.44 -9.25 19.74
N THR A 44 1.62 -9.70 20.66
CA THR A 44 1.77 -9.46 22.08
C THR A 44 1.82 -10.78 22.85
N ARG A 45 2.55 -10.78 23.95
CA ARG A 45 2.60 -11.89 24.90
C ARG A 45 2.14 -11.39 26.26
N THR A 46 1.12 -12.03 26.81
CA THR A 46 0.65 -11.77 28.17
C THR A 46 1.17 -12.86 29.09
N HIS A 47 1.99 -12.49 30.03
CA HIS A 47 2.47 -13.37 31.07
C HIS A 47 1.42 -13.42 32.18
N VAL A 48 0.75 -14.56 32.32
CA VAL A 48 -0.31 -14.76 33.32
C VAL A 48 0.31 -15.05 34.69
N ASN A 49 1.39 -15.83 34.69
CA ASN A 49 2.22 -16.12 35.84
C ASN A 49 3.64 -16.49 35.37
N TRP A 50 4.51 -16.88 36.27
CA TRP A 50 5.92 -17.17 35.92
C TRP A 50 6.11 -18.46 35.08
N HIS A 51 5.09 -19.30 34.96
CA HIS A 51 5.12 -20.53 34.15
C HIS A 51 4.29 -20.46 32.88
N SER A 52 3.34 -19.54 32.80
CA SER A 52 2.41 -19.51 31.68
C SER A 52 2.30 -18.13 31.04
N SER A 53 2.23 -18.14 29.71
CA SER A 53 1.97 -16.97 28.90
C SER A 53 1.02 -17.32 27.75
N THR A 54 0.21 -16.34 27.35
CA THR A 54 -0.63 -16.42 26.16
C THR A 54 -0.13 -15.43 25.12
N GLU A 55 -0.23 -15.78 23.85
CA GLU A 55 0.11 -14.89 22.74
C GLU A 55 -1.14 -14.50 21.96
N SER A 56 -1.17 -13.27 21.51
CA SER A 56 -2.19 -12.77 20.60
C SER A 56 -1.56 -12.06 19.41
N GLU A 57 -2.20 -12.17 18.26
CA GLU A 57 -1.78 -11.53 17.01
C GLU A 57 -2.90 -10.65 16.48
N GLU A 58 -2.55 -9.45 16.09
CA GLU A 58 -3.41 -8.53 15.35
C GLU A 58 -2.83 -8.36 13.96
N LYS A 59 -3.66 -8.63 12.94
CA LYS A 59 -3.28 -8.55 11.52
C LYS A 59 -4.26 -7.64 10.80
N GLN A 60 -3.73 -6.68 10.07
CA GLN A 60 -4.52 -5.80 9.23
C GLN A 60 -3.85 -5.70 7.86
N VAL A 61 -4.55 -6.14 6.82
CA VAL A 61 -4.15 -5.92 5.43
C VAL A 61 -4.29 -4.44 5.07
N GLY A 62 -3.49 -3.97 4.14
CA GLY A 62 -3.67 -2.64 3.58
C GLY A 62 -4.92 -2.57 2.72
N ARG A 63 -5.58 -1.42 2.72
CA ARG A 63 -6.74 -1.15 1.84
C ARG A 63 -6.26 -0.68 0.48
N GLY A 64 -6.99 -1.05 -0.56
CA GLY A 64 -6.78 -0.55 -1.91
C GLY A 64 -7.00 0.96 -1.99
N GLY A 65 -6.25 1.60 -2.85
CA GLY A 65 -6.42 3.02 -3.17
C GLY A 65 -7.68 3.27 -4.01
N THR A 66 -8.08 4.52 -4.11
CA THR A 66 -9.28 4.92 -4.86
C THR A 66 -8.93 5.69 -6.13
N PRO A 67 -9.72 5.52 -7.21
CA PRO A 67 -10.74 4.49 -7.42
C PRO A 67 -10.14 3.11 -7.72
N ASN A 68 -10.91 2.04 -7.52
CA ASN A 68 -10.65 0.68 -8.01
C ASN A 68 -9.36 -0.02 -7.51
N GLY A 69 -8.77 0.40 -6.41
CA GLY A 69 -7.69 -0.34 -5.77
C GLY A 69 -8.21 -1.60 -5.07
N ILE A 70 -7.34 -2.59 -4.91
CA ILE A 70 -7.66 -3.88 -4.27
C ILE A 70 -6.98 -3.95 -2.91
N ASP A 71 -7.71 -4.43 -1.90
CA ASP A 71 -7.17 -4.67 -0.57
C ASP A 71 -6.07 -5.73 -0.61
N GLY A 72 -5.11 -5.60 0.28
CA GLY A 72 -4.08 -6.62 0.48
C GLY A 72 -4.64 -7.92 1.00
N THR A 73 -3.80 -8.93 1.10
CA THR A 73 -4.17 -10.26 1.62
C THR A 73 -3.27 -10.69 2.76
N TYR A 74 -3.74 -11.67 3.50
CA TYR A 74 -2.93 -12.48 4.40
C TYR A 74 -2.19 -13.52 3.57
N SER A 75 -1.13 -13.11 2.91
CA SER A 75 -0.41 -14.05 2.08
C SER A 75 1.03 -14.24 2.52
N VAL A 76 1.60 -15.22 1.95
CA VAL A 76 2.88 -15.82 2.19
C VAL A 76 4.00 -14.88 1.71
N SER A 77 4.69 -14.19 2.58
CA SER A 77 5.80 -13.27 2.33
C SER A 77 5.41 -11.83 1.93
N GLY A 78 5.78 -10.85 2.72
CA GLY A 78 5.57 -9.40 2.61
C GLY A 78 5.35 -8.84 1.20
N THR A 79 4.26 -9.28 0.56
CA THR A 79 4.01 -9.03 -0.84
C THR A 79 3.56 -7.59 -1.05
N LYS A 80 4.02 -7.03 -2.13
CA LYS A 80 3.51 -5.80 -2.71
C LYS A 80 2.01 -5.96 -2.98
N GLY A 81 1.25 -4.87 -2.98
CA GLY A 81 -0.16 -4.90 -3.36
C GLY A 81 -0.38 -5.49 -4.76
N TYR A 82 -1.60 -5.90 -5.05
CA TYR A 82 -1.93 -6.51 -6.33
C TYR A 82 -1.97 -5.50 -7.47
N ASP A 83 -1.53 -5.93 -8.63
CA ASP A 83 -1.86 -5.26 -9.89
C ASP A 83 -3.26 -5.70 -10.32
N ILE A 84 -4.15 -4.74 -10.47
CA ILE A 84 -5.54 -4.99 -10.88
C ILE A 84 -5.75 -4.96 -12.41
N ARG A 85 -4.68 -4.73 -13.18
CA ARG A 85 -4.71 -4.69 -14.64
C ARG A 85 -3.76 -5.69 -15.25
N PRO A 86 -4.25 -6.89 -15.60
CA PRO A 86 -3.42 -7.92 -16.22
C PRO A 86 -2.86 -7.52 -17.60
N GLU A 87 -3.50 -6.60 -18.30
CA GLU A 87 -3.03 -6.08 -19.57
C GLU A 87 -1.91 -5.03 -19.45
N VAL A 88 -1.72 -4.47 -18.28
CA VAL A 88 -0.60 -3.56 -17.97
C VAL A 88 0.40 -4.33 -17.12
N THR A 89 1.32 -5.00 -17.75
CA THR A 89 2.38 -5.84 -17.13
C THR A 89 3.39 -5.02 -16.31
N ILE A 90 2.95 -4.02 -15.62
CA ILE A 90 3.82 -3.11 -14.87
C ILE A 90 3.39 -3.19 -13.41
N GLY A 91 3.82 -4.17 -12.69
CA GLY A 91 3.64 -4.38 -11.25
C GLY A 91 2.59 -3.55 -10.52
N ALA A 92 2.25 -3.86 -9.30
CA ALA A 92 1.24 -3.13 -8.52
C ALA A 92 1.70 -1.68 -8.22
N TYR A 93 1.34 -0.74 -9.06
CA TYR A 93 1.67 0.67 -8.87
C TYR A 93 1.00 1.28 -7.65
N GLY A 94 1.71 2.21 -7.00
CA GLY A 94 1.21 2.98 -5.88
C GLY A 94 0.84 2.14 -4.67
N SER A 95 1.38 0.93 -4.53
CA SER A 95 1.01 0.04 -3.44
C SER A 95 1.61 0.47 -2.09
N GLY A 96 0.88 0.22 -1.01
CA GLY A 96 1.38 0.32 0.34
C GLY A 96 2.39 -0.79 0.66
N GLY A 97 3.22 -0.57 1.68
CA GLY A 97 4.20 -1.55 2.14
C GLY A 97 3.56 -2.72 2.88
N GLY A 98 4.10 -3.92 2.70
CA GLY A 98 3.74 -5.10 3.47
C GLY A 98 4.38 -5.11 4.87
N CYS A 99 3.90 -5.96 5.74
CA CYS A 99 4.49 -6.22 7.06
C CYS A 99 4.83 -7.69 7.24
N SER A 100 5.96 -7.97 7.88
CA SER A 100 6.36 -9.31 8.28
C SER A 100 7.12 -9.29 9.61
N ASN A 101 7.15 -10.44 10.27
CA ASN A 101 7.89 -10.62 11.52
C ASN A 101 9.36 -10.95 11.23
N THR A 102 10.26 -10.48 12.08
CA THR A 102 11.71 -10.57 11.92
C THR A 102 12.32 -11.97 12.09
N ASN A 103 11.62 -12.98 12.62
CA ASN A 103 12.27 -14.24 13.00
C ASN A 103 11.53 -15.53 12.66
N THR A 104 10.32 -15.49 12.20
CA THR A 104 9.59 -16.67 11.75
C THR A 104 8.59 -16.26 10.69
N VAL A 105 8.63 -16.92 9.57
CA VAL A 105 7.67 -16.76 8.46
C VAL A 105 6.29 -17.21 8.94
N VAL A 106 5.65 -16.41 9.76
CA VAL A 106 4.30 -16.72 10.21
C VAL A 106 3.40 -15.55 9.85
N TYR A 107 2.75 -15.68 8.70
CA TYR A 107 1.62 -14.88 8.25
C TYR A 107 1.94 -13.40 7.93
N PRO A 108 2.71 -13.15 6.90
CA PRO A 108 2.87 -11.80 6.39
C PRO A 108 1.52 -11.24 5.91
N VAL A 109 1.37 -9.94 6.04
CA VAL A 109 0.22 -9.20 5.52
C VAL A 109 0.69 -8.23 4.45
N SER A 110 -0.04 -8.16 3.33
CA SER A 110 0.32 -7.25 2.25
C SER A 110 -0.36 -5.89 2.38
N GLY A 111 0.30 -4.85 1.87
CA GLY A 111 -0.34 -3.58 1.59
C GLY A 111 -1.40 -3.70 0.50
N GLY A 112 -2.29 -2.71 0.41
CA GLY A 112 -3.25 -2.61 -0.69
C GLY A 112 -2.59 -2.10 -1.97
N SER A 113 -3.18 -2.36 -3.14
CA SER A 113 -2.75 -1.76 -4.41
C SER A 113 -3.09 -0.27 -4.46
N GLY A 114 -2.41 0.51 -5.31
CA GLY A 114 -2.87 1.85 -5.68
C GLY A 114 -4.22 1.80 -6.41
N GLY A 115 -4.91 2.93 -6.41
CA GLY A 115 -6.11 3.14 -7.23
C GLY A 115 -5.74 3.29 -8.70
N ILE A 116 -6.69 3.04 -9.58
CA ILE A 116 -6.58 3.27 -11.02
C ILE A 116 -7.68 4.22 -11.46
N ASN A 117 -7.29 5.27 -12.15
CA ASN A 117 -8.22 6.23 -12.72
C ASN A 117 -7.85 6.53 -14.17
N ILE A 118 -8.84 6.71 -15.03
CA ILE A 118 -8.67 6.99 -16.45
C ILE A 118 -9.59 8.15 -16.82
N VAL A 119 -9.04 9.13 -17.53
CA VAL A 119 -9.80 10.25 -18.05
C VAL A 119 -9.40 10.54 -19.50
N THR A 120 -10.34 10.95 -20.29
CA THR A 120 -10.12 11.51 -21.63
C THR A 120 -10.53 12.98 -21.61
N ILE A 121 -9.62 13.85 -22.01
CA ILE A 121 -9.86 15.30 -22.01
C ILE A 121 -9.45 15.89 -23.35
N PRO A 122 -10.16 16.88 -23.86
CA PRO A 122 -9.67 17.69 -24.97
C PRO A 122 -8.49 18.57 -24.49
N VAL A 123 -7.50 18.70 -25.31
CA VAL A 123 -6.37 19.61 -25.09
C VAL A 123 -6.12 20.46 -26.33
N THR A 124 -5.61 21.66 -26.12
CA THR A 124 -5.26 22.60 -27.18
C THR A 124 -3.79 22.94 -27.11
N GLU A 125 -3.25 23.48 -28.20
CA GLU A 125 -1.88 23.96 -28.20
C GLU A 125 -1.66 25.05 -27.16
N GLY A 126 -0.60 24.89 -26.35
CA GLY A 126 -0.29 25.78 -25.23
C GLY A 126 -0.80 25.33 -23.87
N ASP A 127 -1.66 24.33 -23.81
CA ASP A 127 -2.07 23.74 -22.53
C ASP A 127 -0.89 23.12 -21.78
N LYS A 128 -0.89 23.31 -20.48
CA LYS A 128 0.15 22.79 -19.57
C LYS A 128 -0.37 21.64 -18.74
N LEU A 129 0.17 20.45 -18.99
CA LEU A 129 -0.12 19.26 -18.19
C LEU A 129 0.98 19.08 -17.14
N GLN A 130 0.58 19.07 -15.88
CA GLN A 130 1.45 18.77 -14.76
C GLN A 130 1.12 17.40 -14.19
N ILE A 131 2.13 16.55 -14.04
CA ILE A 131 1.98 15.19 -13.54
C ILE A 131 2.76 15.04 -12.24
N THR A 132 2.12 14.44 -11.25
CA THR A 132 2.72 14.01 -10.00
C THR A 132 2.57 12.50 -9.88
N VAL A 133 3.66 11.80 -9.65
CA VAL A 133 3.65 10.35 -9.44
C VAL A 133 3.89 10.07 -7.96
N GLY A 134 2.99 9.31 -7.34
CA GLY A 134 3.09 8.95 -5.95
C GLY A 134 4.25 7.99 -5.67
N GLY A 135 4.90 8.16 -4.54
CA GLY A 135 5.97 7.29 -4.07
C GLY A 135 5.45 5.94 -3.54
N ALA A 136 6.34 4.98 -3.42
CA ALA A 136 6.06 3.68 -2.81
C ALA A 136 5.84 3.79 -1.30
N GLY A 137 4.98 2.96 -0.73
CA GLY A 137 4.91 2.77 0.71
C GLY A 137 6.07 1.90 1.22
N ALA A 138 6.65 2.26 2.35
CA ALA A 138 7.73 1.48 2.97
C ALA A 138 7.18 0.22 3.65
N GLY A 139 7.96 -0.85 3.66
CA GLY A 139 7.64 -2.07 4.40
C GLY A 139 7.79 -1.89 5.92
N GLY A 140 7.02 -2.63 6.70
CA GLY A 140 7.11 -2.73 8.15
C GLY A 140 7.85 -3.98 8.61
N GLY A 141 8.75 -3.88 9.58
CA GLY A 141 9.61 -4.98 9.99
C GLY A 141 10.54 -5.43 8.85
N ILE A 142 10.46 -6.69 8.46
CA ILE A 142 11.14 -7.21 7.25
C ILE A 142 10.21 -7.24 6.02
N GLY A 143 9.04 -6.62 6.09
CA GLY A 143 8.10 -6.54 4.97
C GLY A 143 8.69 -5.75 3.80
N LEU A 144 8.28 -6.12 2.59
CA LEU A 144 8.72 -5.44 1.37
C LEU A 144 8.03 -4.09 1.23
N ALA A 145 8.76 -3.12 0.68
CA ALA A 145 8.16 -1.87 0.22
C ALA A 145 7.17 -2.14 -0.92
N GLY A 146 6.17 -1.28 -1.03
CA GLY A 146 5.30 -1.21 -2.19
C GLY A 146 6.01 -0.71 -3.45
N ASN A 147 5.25 -0.38 -4.47
CA ASN A 147 5.74 0.24 -5.70
C ASN A 147 5.29 1.70 -5.80
N ALA A 148 6.08 2.52 -6.48
CA ALA A 148 5.66 3.86 -6.86
C ALA A 148 4.44 3.80 -7.80
N GLY A 149 3.67 4.87 -7.87
CA GLY A 149 2.62 5.04 -8.86
C GLY A 149 3.16 5.18 -10.28
N ALA A 150 2.25 5.28 -11.23
CA ALA A 150 2.57 5.60 -12.62
C ALA A 150 1.47 6.44 -13.26
N VAL A 151 1.82 7.22 -14.26
CA VAL A 151 0.89 7.93 -15.13
C VAL A 151 1.27 7.62 -16.57
N ALA A 152 0.32 7.13 -17.35
CA ALA A 152 0.47 6.89 -18.77
C ALA A 152 -0.39 7.87 -19.56
N LEU A 153 0.16 8.39 -20.61
CA LEU A 153 -0.48 9.36 -21.50
C LEU A 153 -0.55 8.80 -22.92
N TRP A 154 -1.73 8.87 -23.49
CA TRP A 154 -1.95 8.64 -24.91
C TRP A 154 -2.61 9.88 -25.51
N TYR A 155 -2.15 10.33 -26.65
CA TYR A 155 -2.73 11.46 -27.34
C TYR A 155 -2.93 11.13 -28.83
N TYR A 156 -3.97 11.70 -29.38
CA TYR A 156 -4.27 11.65 -30.82
C TYR A 156 -4.21 13.07 -31.35
N LYS A 157 -3.56 13.25 -32.48
CA LYS A 157 -3.68 14.48 -33.25
C LYS A 157 -4.79 14.29 -34.26
N LEU A 158 -5.81 15.15 -34.21
CA LEU A 158 -6.80 15.20 -35.28
C LEU A 158 -6.12 15.82 -36.48
N GLU A 159 -5.99 15.06 -37.58
CA GLU A 159 -5.59 15.60 -38.86
C GLU A 159 -6.80 16.29 -39.47
N ASN A 160 -6.66 17.56 -39.82
CA ASN A 160 -7.67 18.34 -40.53
C ASN A 160 -7.64 18.02 -42.01
#